data_20d9f6217580ffecf6a70112ae3dc1c1
#
_entry.id   20d9f6217580ffecf6a70112ae3dc1c1
#
_cell.length_a   1.000
_cell.length_b   1.000
_cell.length_c   1.000
_cell.angle_alpha   90.00
_cell.angle_beta   90.00
_cell.angle_gamma   90.00
#
_symmetry.space_group_name_H-M   'P 1'
#
loop_
_entity.id
_entity.type
_entity.pdbx_description
1 polymer ?
#
loop_
_entity_poly.entity_id
_entity_poly.type
_entity_poly.pdbx_seq_one_letter_code
_entity_poly.pdbx_strand_id
1 'polypeptide(L)'
;MLQINVTANWGSHGRIAEGIGQEAMARGWDSTIAYGRYMNSSQSRLIRVGTQFDVYAHYARHRFLDGEGFGSKKATLRLLAEIDLLAPDIIQLHIIHGHWLNYPLLFKYLATISTPVVWTLHDCWAFTGGCPYFELPPCDKWKTRCENCPAKHGKITQTAKHFADRQKLISGFGDRLTIVPVSRWLDRYVGESFLKDYRRVMIHNGVDTARFRVIGPKTKKPLVLGVANFWDC
;
A
#
# COMPACT_ATOMS: atom_id res chain seq x y z
N MET A 1 12.41 -8.94 9.30
CA MET A 1 11.11 -8.39 8.84
C MET A 1 10.98 -8.45 7.33
N LEU A 2 9.77 -8.59 6.81
CA LEU A 2 9.46 -8.50 5.38
C LEU A 2 8.53 -7.32 5.12
N GLN A 3 8.89 -6.43 4.21
CA GLN A 3 8.02 -5.36 3.70
C GLN A 3 7.51 -5.73 2.30
N ILE A 4 6.23 -5.50 2.01
CA ILE A 4 5.60 -5.75 0.71
C ILE A 4 5.08 -4.42 0.17
N ASN A 5 5.69 -3.92 -0.91
CA ASN A 5 5.40 -2.61 -1.47
C ASN A 5 5.53 -2.63 -2.99
N VAL A 6 4.77 -1.82 -3.72
CA VAL A 6 4.84 -1.77 -5.19
C VAL A 6 6.20 -1.31 -5.72
N THR A 7 6.96 -0.55 -4.93
CA THR A 7 8.31 -0.06 -5.29
C THR A 7 9.28 -0.25 -4.12
N ALA A 8 10.60 -0.31 -4.42
CA ALA A 8 11.66 -0.33 -3.41
C ALA A 8 12.53 0.92 -3.57
N ASN A 9 12.66 1.71 -2.50
CA ASN A 9 13.42 2.98 -2.49
C ASN A 9 13.11 3.92 -3.67
N TRP A 10 11.87 3.86 -4.18
CA TRP A 10 11.38 4.67 -5.29
C TRP A 10 10.06 5.35 -4.91
N GLY A 11 9.91 6.63 -5.25
CA GLY A 11 8.73 7.42 -4.88
C GLY A 11 8.63 7.65 -3.37
N SER A 12 7.49 8.14 -2.88
CA SER A 12 7.29 8.46 -1.45
C SER A 12 7.27 7.21 -0.57
N HIS A 13 6.30 6.30 -0.83
CA HIS A 13 6.13 5.09 -0.03
C HIS A 13 7.31 4.10 -0.13
N GLY A 14 8.00 4.05 -1.29
CA GLY A 14 9.21 3.21 -1.43
C GLY A 14 10.38 3.72 -0.59
N ARG A 15 10.54 5.04 -0.47
CA ARG A 15 11.54 5.65 0.42
C ARG A 15 11.19 5.48 1.89
N ILE A 16 9.92 5.49 2.24
CA ILE A 16 9.45 5.20 3.60
C ILE A 16 9.78 3.76 3.96
N ALA A 17 9.47 2.79 3.08
CA ALA A 17 9.83 1.40 3.30
C ALA A 17 11.34 1.20 3.46
N GLU A 18 12.15 1.87 2.64
CA GLU A 18 13.62 1.86 2.76
C GLU A 18 14.07 2.41 4.12
N GLY A 19 13.55 3.57 4.54
CA GLY A 19 13.89 4.18 5.83
C GLY A 19 13.51 3.29 7.01
N ILE A 20 12.35 2.64 6.97
CA ILE A 20 11.94 1.67 7.99
C ILE A 20 12.90 0.46 8.00
N GLY A 21 13.30 -0.04 6.83
CA GLY A 21 14.27 -1.12 6.71
C GLY A 21 15.63 -0.75 7.30
N GLN A 22 16.12 0.45 7.03
CA GLN A 22 17.38 0.96 7.58
C GLN A 22 17.35 1.06 9.11
N GLU A 23 16.26 1.60 9.66
CA GLU A 23 16.06 1.70 11.10
C GLU A 23 15.93 0.32 11.78
N ALA A 24 15.31 -0.65 11.11
CA ALA A 24 15.23 -2.02 11.59
C ALA A 24 16.63 -2.66 11.63
N MET A 25 17.41 -2.53 10.55
CA MET A 25 18.78 -3.05 10.48
C MET A 25 19.70 -2.39 11.51
N ALA A 26 19.56 -1.09 11.76
CA ALA A 26 20.31 -0.39 12.81
C ALA A 26 20.01 -0.95 14.21
N ARG A 27 18.88 -1.65 14.38
CA ARG A 27 18.49 -2.35 15.62
C ARG A 27 18.76 -3.86 15.59
N GLY A 28 19.54 -4.34 14.62
CA GLY A 28 19.93 -5.74 14.51
C GLY A 28 18.89 -6.66 13.84
N TRP A 29 17.93 -6.12 13.10
CA TRP A 29 16.96 -6.91 12.36
C TRP A 29 17.42 -7.16 10.92
N ASP A 30 17.08 -8.30 10.36
CA ASP A 30 17.16 -8.51 8.92
C ASP A 30 15.98 -7.82 8.24
N SER A 31 16.24 -7.06 7.16
CA SER A 31 15.24 -6.36 6.37
C SER A 31 15.17 -6.87 4.94
N THR A 32 13.97 -7.23 4.49
CA THR A 32 13.69 -7.64 3.12
C THR A 32 12.52 -6.82 2.58
N ILE A 33 12.60 -6.34 1.32
CA ILE A 33 11.53 -5.64 0.61
C ILE A 33 11.15 -6.44 -0.64
N ALA A 34 9.92 -6.95 -0.68
CA ALA A 34 9.31 -7.51 -1.87
C ALA A 34 8.65 -6.39 -2.69
N TYR A 35 9.02 -6.24 -3.97
CA TYR A 35 8.55 -5.16 -4.83
C TYR A 35 8.18 -5.64 -6.23
N GLY A 36 7.29 -4.90 -6.93
CA GLY A 36 6.78 -5.31 -8.25
C GLY A 36 7.21 -4.43 -9.42
N ARG A 37 7.49 -3.16 -9.21
CA ARG A 37 7.66 -2.21 -10.33
C ARG A 37 9.04 -1.53 -10.34
N TYR A 38 9.16 -0.37 -9.75
CA TYR A 38 10.38 0.46 -9.79
C TYR A 38 11.23 0.27 -8.54
N MET A 39 12.54 0.38 -8.69
CA MET A 39 13.47 0.32 -7.56
C MET A 39 14.66 1.25 -7.79
N ASN A 40 15.22 1.74 -6.70
CA ASN A 40 16.59 2.24 -6.59
C ASN A 40 17.39 1.28 -5.71
N SER A 41 18.69 1.53 -5.60
CA SER A 41 19.56 0.79 -4.66
C SER A 41 18.98 0.81 -3.26
N SER A 42 18.98 -0.33 -2.59
CA SER A 42 18.44 -0.53 -1.24
C SER A 42 19.48 -1.21 -0.37
N GLN A 43 19.45 -0.91 0.92
CA GLN A 43 20.24 -1.64 1.93
C GLN A 43 19.53 -2.92 2.37
N SER A 44 18.20 -2.98 2.22
CA SER A 44 17.43 -4.20 2.46
C SER A 44 17.65 -5.23 1.34
N ARG A 45 17.52 -6.51 1.66
CA ARG A 45 17.42 -7.57 0.64
C ARG A 45 16.19 -7.32 -0.23
N LEU A 46 16.35 -7.36 -1.56
CA LEU A 46 15.26 -7.14 -2.50
C LEU A 46 14.75 -8.44 -3.11
N ILE A 47 13.42 -8.61 -3.13
CA ILE A 47 12.72 -9.69 -3.84
C ILE A 47 11.82 -9.06 -4.90
N ARG A 48 12.13 -9.29 -6.18
CA ARG A 48 11.28 -8.83 -7.26
C ARG A 48 10.11 -9.78 -7.50
N VAL A 49 8.89 -9.26 -7.48
CA VAL A 49 7.67 -10.03 -7.71
C VAL A 49 7.24 -9.88 -9.16
N GLY A 50 7.41 -10.94 -9.95
CA GLY A 50 7.04 -10.96 -11.35
C GLY A 50 7.97 -10.16 -12.26
N THR A 51 7.51 -10.01 -13.48
CA THR A 51 8.20 -9.34 -14.59
C THR A 51 7.41 -8.12 -15.06
N GLN A 52 8.00 -7.31 -15.93
CA GLN A 52 7.30 -6.21 -16.58
C GLN A 52 6.11 -6.70 -17.42
N PHE A 53 6.23 -7.89 -18.03
CA PHE A 53 5.13 -8.51 -18.76
C PHE A 53 3.94 -8.85 -17.86
N ASP A 54 4.20 -9.37 -16.64
CA ASP A 54 3.15 -9.65 -15.66
C ASP A 54 2.39 -8.37 -15.28
N VAL A 55 3.10 -7.24 -15.16
CA VAL A 55 2.49 -5.92 -14.88
C VAL A 55 1.59 -5.48 -16.04
N TYR A 56 2.05 -5.58 -17.29
CA TYR A 56 1.24 -5.20 -18.46
C TYR A 56 0.02 -6.10 -18.64
N ALA A 57 0.18 -7.41 -18.49
CA ALA A 57 -0.94 -8.36 -18.57
C ALA A 57 -1.98 -8.09 -17.47
N HIS A 58 -1.52 -7.76 -16.25
CA HIS A 58 -2.40 -7.38 -15.15
C HIS A 58 -3.13 -6.06 -15.42
N TYR A 59 -2.42 -5.04 -15.96
CA TYR A 59 -3.02 -3.78 -16.37
C TYR A 59 -4.10 -3.98 -17.46
N ALA A 60 -3.83 -4.78 -18.49
CA ALA A 60 -4.79 -5.10 -19.51
C ALA A 60 -6.06 -5.76 -18.93
N ARG A 61 -5.88 -6.73 -18.01
CA ARG A 61 -6.99 -7.33 -17.27
C ARG A 61 -7.81 -6.30 -16.49
N HIS A 62 -7.16 -5.37 -15.79
CA HIS A 62 -7.84 -4.29 -15.11
C HIS A 62 -8.60 -3.39 -16.09
N ARG A 63 -7.95 -3.00 -17.19
CA ARG A 63 -8.51 -2.06 -18.17
C ARG A 63 -9.77 -2.59 -18.84
N PHE A 64 -9.83 -3.88 -19.14
CA PHE A 64 -10.93 -4.50 -19.88
C PHE A 64 -11.98 -5.17 -18.99
N LEU A 65 -11.60 -5.68 -17.82
CA LEU A 65 -12.45 -6.50 -16.97
C LEU A 65 -12.61 -5.93 -15.54
N ASP A 66 -12.13 -4.71 -15.28
CA ASP A 66 -12.04 -4.13 -13.91
C ASP A 66 -11.40 -5.10 -12.89
N GLY A 67 -10.41 -5.87 -13.36
CA GLY A 67 -9.78 -6.95 -12.60
C GLY A 67 -8.54 -6.52 -11.82
N GLU A 68 -8.51 -5.31 -11.25
CA GLU A 68 -7.40 -4.86 -10.43
C GLU A 68 -7.16 -5.79 -9.24
N GLY A 69 -5.89 -6.18 -9.05
CA GLY A 69 -5.50 -7.08 -7.97
C GLY A 69 -5.81 -8.56 -8.21
N PHE A 70 -6.40 -8.93 -9.36
CA PHE A 70 -6.70 -10.32 -9.72
C PHE A 70 -5.76 -10.91 -10.80
N GLY A 71 -4.81 -10.14 -11.30
CA GLY A 71 -3.72 -10.59 -12.17
C GLY A 71 -2.53 -11.17 -11.39
N SER A 72 -1.40 -11.33 -12.06
CA SER A 72 -0.09 -11.69 -11.47
C SER A 72 -0.09 -12.94 -10.55
N LYS A 73 -0.97 -13.92 -10.83
CA LYS A 73 -1.16 -15.10 -9.96
C LYS A 73 0.12 -15.89 -9.75
N LYS A 74 0.84 -16.23 -10.84
CA LYS A 74 2.08 -17.03 -10.77
C LYS A 74 3.17 -16.29 -10.00
N ALA A 75 3.32 -14.99 -10.23
CA ALA A 75 4.29 -14.16 -9.53
C ALA A 75 3.97 -14.08 -8.03
N THR A 76 2.69 -13.93 -7.67
CA THR A 76 2.27 -13.93 -6.27
C THR A 76 2.52 -15.29 -5.60
N LEU A 77 2.19 -16.42 -6.25
CA LEU A 77 2.45 -17.74 -5.67
C LEU A 77 3.95 -17.98 -5.40
N ARG A 78 4.84 -17.48 -6.26
CA ARG A 78 6.29 -17.52 -6.01
C ARG A 78 6.67 -16.68 -4.78
N LEU A 79 6.07 -15.47 -4.65
CA LEU A 79 6.28 -14.66 -3.45
C LEU A 79 5.83 -15.39 -2.19
N LEU A 80 4.69 -16.09 -2.21
CA LEU A 80 4.22 -16.85 -1.04
C LEU A 80 5.23 -17.94 -0.64
N ALA A 81 5.80 -18.67 -1.60
CA ALA A 81 6.86 -19.65 -1.35
C ALA A 81 8.14 -18.99 -0.77
N GLU A 82 8.50 -17.78 -1.25
CA GLU A 82 9.62 -17.01 -0.67
C GLU A 82 9.32 -16.57 0.78
N ILE A 83 8.06 -16.25 1.10
CA ILE A 83 7.65 -15.91 2.47
C ILE A 83 7.79 -17.11 3.40
N ASP A 84 7.38 -18.31 2.94
CA ASP A 84 7.56 -19.55 3.70
C ASP A 84 9.03 -19.84 4.00
N LEU A 85 9.92 -19.66 3.00
CA LEU A 85 11.36 -19.86 3.16
C LEU A 85 12.01 -18.80 4.05
N LEU A 86 11.54 -17.56 3.96
CA LEU A 86 12.06 -16.43 4.75
C LEU A 86 11.62 -16.51 6.21
N ALA A 87 10.44 -17.10 6.47
CA ALA A 87 9.80 -17.20 7.78
C ALA A 87 9.88 -15.90 8.61
N PRO A 88 9.38 -14.76 8.09
CA PRO A 88 9.59 -13.48 8.74
C PRO A 88 8.81 -13.37 10.06
N ASP A 89 9.42 -12.77 11.10
CA ASP A 89 8.77 -12.52 12.39
C ASP A 89 7.66 -11.45 12.29
N ILE A 90 7.73 -10.58 11.29
CA ILE A 90 6.73 -9.54 11.02
C ILE A 90 6.64 -9.26 9.52
N ILE A 91 5.41 -9.07 9.03
CA ILE A 91 5.13 -8.66 7.65
C ILE A 91 4.51 -7.27 7.67
N GLN A 92 5.14 -6.33 6.95
CA GLN A 92 4.61 -4.98 6.77
C GLN A 92 4.11 -4.80 5.34
N LEU A 93 2.84 -4.45 5.21
CA LEU A 93 2.22 -4.09 3.94
C LEU A 93 2.25 -2.56 3.76
N HIS A 94 2.52 -2.13 2.52
CA HIS A 94 2.39 -0.73 2.09
C HIS A 94 1.40 -0.63 0.94
N ILE A 95 1.83 -0.21 -0.24
CA ILE A 95 1.01 -0.16 -1.45
C ILE A 95 1.04 -1.53 -2.13
N ILE A 96 -0.03 -2.28 -1.99
CA ILE A 96 -0.20 -3.62 -2.57
C ILE A 96 -1.03 -3.63 -3.87
N HIS A 97 -1.59 -2.50 -4.25
CA HIS A 97 -2.26 -2.28 -5.56
C HIS A 97 -1.26 -1.80 -6.64
N GLY A 98 -1.74 -1.55 -7.87
CA GLY A 98 -0.90 -1.05 -8.97
C GLY A 98 -0.44 -2.13 -9.95
N HIS A 99 -1.21 -3.19 -10.16
CA HIS A 99 -1.08 -4.19 -11.23
C HIS A 99 0.16 -5.10 -11.14
N TRP A 100 0.63 -5.42 -9.95
CA TRP A 100 1.83 -6.24 -9.77
C TRP A 100 1.62 -7.47 -8.89
N LEU A 101 0.59 -7.46 -8.05
CA LEU A 101 0.33 -8.45 -7.02
C LEU A 101 -1.12 -8.93 -7.08
N ASN A 102 -1.35 -10.22 -6.85
CA ASN A 102 -2.69 -10.77 -6.63
C ASN A 102 -3.02 -10.69 -5.14
N TYR A 103 -3.64 -9.57 -4.71
CA TYR A 103 -3.93 -9.36 -3.29
C TYR A 103 -4.87 -10.43 -2.69
N PRO A 104 -5.87 -10.99 -3.42
CA PRO A 104 -6.68 -12.06 -2.86
C PRO A 104 -5.90 -13.32 -2.49
N LEU A 105 -4.90 -13.70 -3.30
CA LEU A 105 -4.01 -14.81 -2.97
C LEU A 105 -3.13 -14.49 -1.77
N LEU A 106 -2.53 -13.29 -1.76
CA LEU A 106 -1.72 -12.84 -0.62
C LEU A 106 -2.54 -12.83 0.66
N PHE A 107 -3.73 -12.24 0.66
CA PHE A 107 -4.56 -12.12 1.87
C PHE A 107 -5.04 -13.47 2.39
N LYS A 108 -5.44 -14.38 1.48
CA LYS A 108 -5.79 -15.76 1.87
C LYS A 108 -4.62 -16.45 2.57
N TYR A 109 -3.42 -16.33 2.02
CA TYR A 109 -2.22 -16.90 2.62
C TYR A 109 -1.91 -16.26 3.98
N LEU A 110 -1.89 -14.92 4.06
CA LEU A 110 -1.62 -14.22 5.31
C LEU A 110 -2.66 -14.53 6.41
N ALA A 111 -3.88 -14.91 6.03
CA ALA A 111 -4.91 -15.37 6.97
C ALA A 111 -4.57 -16.74 7.58
N THR A 112 -3.73 -17.57 6.97
CA THR A 112 -3.39 -18.93 7.44
C THR A 112 -2.13 -19.00 8.29
N ILE A 113 -1.25 -17.99 8.24
CA ILE A 113 0.01 -17.96 9.01
C ILE A 113 -0.18 -17.20 10.31
N SER A 114 0.67 -17.44 11.31
CA SER A 114 0.62 -16.78 12.62
C SER A 114 1.35 -15.45 12.68
N THR A 115 2.16 -15.13 11.66
CA THR A 115 2.99 -13.92 11.62
C THR A 115 2.15 -12.65 11.74
N PRO A 116 2.49 -11.72 12.63
CA PRO A 116 1.84 -10.42 12.75
C PRO A 116 1.95 -9.61 11.45
N VAL A 117 0.86 -8.92 11.09
CA VAL A 117 0.79 -8.08 9.89
C VAL A 117 0.57 -6.62 10.31
N VAL A 118 1.45 -5.74 9.87
CA VAL A 118 1.31 -4.29 10.00
C VAL A 118 0.99 -3.72 8.62
N TRP A 119 -0.12 -3.01 8.47
CA TRP A 119 -0.46 -2.39 7.19
C TRP A 119 -0.37 -0.87 7.29
N THR A 120 0.69 -0.31 6.72
CA THR A 120 0.88 1.14 6.62
C THR A 120 0.09 1.67 5.43
N LEU A 121 -0.95 2.44 5.71
CA LEU A 121 -1.84 3.01 4.70
C LEU A 121 -1.31 4.37 4.25
N HIS A 122 -1.07 4.49 2.94
CA HIS A 122 -0.65 5.72 2.27
C HIS A 122 -1.77 6.39 1.48
N ASP A 123 -2.88 5.68 1.29
CA ASP A 123 -4.08 6.12 0.59
C ASP A 123 -5.31 5.36 1.08
N CYS A 124 -6.46 5.58 0.43
CA CYS A 124 -7.75 5.01 0.84
C CYS A 124 -8.10 3.68 0.16
N TRP A 125 -7.20 3.12 -0.67
CA TRP A 125 -7.49 1.91 -1.44
C TRP A 125 -7.88 0.72 -0.56
N ALA A 126 -7.30 0.60 0.62
CA ALA A 126 -7.51 -0.53 1.54
C ALA A 126 -8.99 -0.73 1.91
N PHE A 127 -9.75 0.34 2.05
CA PHE A 127 -11.14 0.32 2.53
C PHE A 127 -12.17 0.83 1.52
N THR A 128 -11.78 1.00 0.26
CA THR A 128 -12.68 1.40 -0.84
C THR A 128 -12.88 0.27 -1.84
N GLY A 129 -13.70 0.47 -2.86
CA GLY A 129 -13.88 -0.46 -3.99
C GLY A 129 -12.77 -0.42 -5.04
N GLY A 130 -11.60 0.20 -4.74
CA GLY A 130 -10.45 0.33 -5.64
C GLY A 130 -10.02 1.78 -5.88
N CYS A 131 -10.57 2.72 -5.14
CA CYS A 131 -10.30 4.14 -5.24
C CYS A 131 -9.23 4.53 -4.20
N PRO A 132 -8.03 5.01 -4.60
CA PRO A 132 -7.04 5.51 -3.65
C PRO A 132 -7.43 6.86 -3.04
N TYR A 133 -8.24 7.65 -3.76
CA TYR A 133 -8.79 8.93 -3.31
C TYR A 133 -10.24 9.06 -3.76
N PHE A 134 -11.09 9.64 -2.94
CA PHE A 134 -12.54 9.77 -3.17
C PHE A 134 -13.06 11.20 -2.98
N GLU A 135 -12.19 12.18 -3.00
CA GLU A 135 -12.55 13.59 -2.83
C GLU A 135 -12.94 14.24 -4.16
N LEU A 136 -12.43 13.73 -5.29
CA LEU A 136 -12.73 14.23 -6.63
C LEU A 136 -13.06 13.07 -7.60
N PRO A 137 -14.35 12.86 -7.92
CA PRO A 137 -15.54 13.47 -7.34
C PRO A 137 -15.79 12.98 -5.90
N PRO A 138 -16.37 13.83 -5.03
CA PRO A 138 -16.61 13.47 -3.64
C PRO A 138 -17.56 12.27 -3.55
N CYS A 139 -17.21 11.30 -2.68
CA CYS A 139 -17.95 10.06 -2.56
C CYS A 139 -17.88 9.49 -1.15
N ASP A 140 -19.04 9.18 -0.56
CA ASP A 140 -19.17 8.57 0.76
C ASP A 140 -19.55 7.08 0.72
N LYS A 141 -19.67 6.48 -0.47
CA LYS A 141 -20.13 5.09 -0.63
C LYS A 141 -19.20 4.04 -0.02
N TRP A 142 -17.93 4.38 0.15
CA TRP A 142 -16.94 3.55 0.83
C TRP A 142 -17.25 3.27 2.30
N LYS A 143 -18.12 4.07 2.93
CA LYS A 143 -18.57 3.84 4.32
C LYS A 143 -19.47 2.62 4.46
N THR A 144 -20.20 2.28 3.41
CA THR A 144 -21.19 1.19 3.43
C THR A 144 -21.00 0.18 2.31
N ARG A 145 -21.00 0.65 1.04
CA ARG A 145 -20.91 -0.20 -0.14
C ARG A 145 -20.50 0.61 -1.37
N CYS A 146 -19.36 0.31 -1.96
CA CYS A 146 -18.86 1.00 -3.16
C CYS A 146 -19.57 0.56 -4.45
N GLU A 147 -20.84 0.94 -4.63
CA GLU A 147 -21.60 0.68 -5.86
C GLU A 147 -21.85 1.97 -6.64
N ASN A 148 -22.17 1.84 -7.96
CA ASN A 148 -22.44 2.99 -8.83
C ASN A 148 -21.36 4.08 -8.70
N CYS A 149 -20.12 3.71 -8.92
CA CYS A 149 -18.95 4.54 -8.67
C CYS A 149 -18.98 5.84 -9.50
N PRO A 150 -18.96 7.03 -8.90
CA PRO A 150 -19.02 8.30 -9.65
C PRO A 150 -17.75 8.55 -10.47
N ALA A 151 -16.59 7.95 -10.11
CA ALA A 151 -15.36 8.09 -10.86
C ALA A 151 -15.25 7.13 -12.06
N LYS A 152 -16.19 6.20 -12.24
CA LYS A 152 -16.16 5.16 -13.28
C LYS A 152 -17.41 5.16 -14.15
N HIS A 153 -17.95 6.33 -14.48
CA HIS A 153 -19.15 6.47 -15.32
C HIS A 153 -19.01 5.75 -16.67
N GLY A 154 -20.06 5.05 -17.10
CA GLY A 154 -20.17 4.42 -18.41
C GLY A 154 -19.24 3.21 -18.63
N LYS A 155 -18.60 2.67 -17.60
CA LYS A 155 -17.74 1.48 -17.68
C LYS A 155 -18.34 0.33 -16.89
N ILE A 156 -18.05 -0.89 -17.33
CA ILE A 156 -18.27 -2.08 -16.50
C ILE A 156 -17.42 -1.93 -15.23
N THR A 157 -18.07 -1.93 -14.06
CA THR A 157 -17.37 -1.76 -12.79
C THR A 157 -17.71 -2.90 -11.85
N GLN A 158 -16.70 -3.39 -11.14
CA GLN A 158 -16.83 -4.38 -10.07
C GLN A 158 -16.55 -3.78 -8.69
N THR A 159 -16.70 -2.47 -8.53
CA THR A 159 -16.32 -1.75 -7.30
C THR A 159 -17.02 -2.29 -6.06
N ALA A 160 -18.32 -2.62 -6.14
CA ALA A 160 -19.05 -3.23 -5.03
C ALA A 160 -18.50 -4.61 -4.68
N LYS A 161 -18.16 -5.43 -5.70
CA LYS A 161 -17.54 -6.73 -5.50
C LYS A 161 -16.15 -6.60 -4.89
N HIS A 162 -15.31 -5.70 -5.40
CA HIS A 162 -13.97 -5.45 -4.85
C HIS A 162 -14.02 -4.98 -3.41
N PHE A 163 -14.99 -4.14 -3.06
CA PHE A 163 -15.23 -3.71 -1.69
C PHE A 163 -15.57 -4.90 -0.78
N ALA A 164 -16.58 -5.69 -1.15
CA ALA A 164 -17.02 -6.85 -0.38
C ALA A 164 -15.93 -7.93 -0.26
N ASP A 165 -15.24 -8.26 -1.35
CA ASP A 165 -14.14 -9.22 -1.36
C ASP A 165 -13.01 -8.76 -0.43
N ARG A 166 -12.66 -7.48 -0.43
CA ARG A 166 -11.60 -6.92 0.39
C ARG A 166 -11.95 -6.96 1.87
N GLN A 167 -13.17 -6.52 2.22
CA GLN A 167 -13.69 -6.63 3.57
C GLN A 167 -13.66 -8.08 4.08
N LYS A 168 -14.14 -9.04 3.28
CA LYS A 168 -14.13 -10.46 3.61
C LYS A 168 -12.73 -11.03 3.77
N LEU A 169 -11.79 -10.65 2.89
CA LEU A 169 -10.41 -11.16 2.93
C LEU A 169 -9.64 -10.61 4.12
N ILE A 170 -9.84 -9.33 4.44
CA ILE A 170 -9.20 -8.69 5.60
C ILE A 170 -9.71 -9.28 6.92
N SER A 171 -10.99 -9.65 7.01
CA SER A 171 -11.51 -10.27 8.24
C SER A 171 -10.78 -11.57 8.64
N GLY A 172 -10.12 -12.24 7.70
CA GLY A 172 -9.30 -13.42 7.98
C GLY A 172 -8.01 -13.13 8.76
N PHE A 173 -7.59 -11.88 8.90
CA PHE A 173 -6.39 -11.56 9.69
C PHE A 173 -6.64 -11.60 11.20
N GLY A 174 -7.88 -11.35 11.66
CA GLY A 174 -8.19 -11.25 13.09
C GLY A 174 -7.33 -10.22 13.80
N ASP A 175 -6.94 -10.52 15.05
CA ASP A 175 -6.15 -9.62 15.92
C ASP A 175 -4.68 -9.46 15.48
N ARG A 176 -4.24 -10.20 14.48
CA ARG A 176 -2.86 -10.13 13.96
C ARG A 176 -2.63 -8.90 13.07
N LEU A 177 -3.69 -8.21 12.64
CA LEU A 177 -3.60 -7.03 11.81
C LEU A 177 -3.53 -5.75 12.65
N THR A 178 -2.50 -4.96 12.44
CA THR A 178 -2.42 -3.59 12.93
C THR A 178 -2.42 -2.63 11.74
N ILE A 179 -3.37 -1.70 11.72
CA ILE A 179 -3.47 -0.65 10.70
C ILE A 179 -2.66 0.57 11.17
N VAL A 180 -1.82 1.10 10.28
CA VAL A 180 -1.00 2.28 10.54
C VAL A 180 -1.33 3.38 9.52
N PRO A 181 -2.32 4.25 9.80
CA PRO A 181 -2.55 5.45 8.98
C PRO A 181 -1.39 6.44 9.15
N VAL A 182 -0.94 7.04 8.02
CA VAL A 182 0.21 7.97 8.04
C VAL A 182 -0.15 9.43 8.36
N SER A 183 -1.42 9.72 8.60
CA SER A 183 -1.90 11.07 8.94
C SER A 183 -3.20 11.02 9.71
N ARG A 184 -3.49 12.12 10.45
CA ARG A 184 -4.78 12.29 11.16
C ARG A 184 -5.98 12.28 10.20
N TRP A 185 -5.79 12.80 8.99
CA TRP A 185 -6.80 12.77 7.94
C TRP A 185 -7.17 11.33 7.57
N LEU A 186 -6.17 10.50 7.26
CA LEU A 186 -6.39 9.10 6.91
C LEU A 186 -6.91 8.27 8.10
N ASP A 187 -6.40 8.53 9.31
CA ASP A 187 -6.85 7.87 10.54
C ASP A 187 -8.35 8.07 10.79
N ARG A 188 -8.85 9.30 10.59
CA ARG A 188 -10.28 9.61 10.68
C ARG A 188 -11.09 8.73 9.72
N TYR A 189 -10.69 8.63 8.44
CA TYR A 189 -11.42 7.84 7.46
C TYR A 189 -11.33 6.34 7.71
N VAL A 190 -10.19 5.83 8.18
CA VAL A 190 -10.10 4.44 8.65
C VAL A 190 -11.09 4.19 9.78
N GLY A 191 -11.23 5.12 10.72
CA GLY A 191 -12.21 5.04 11.82
C GLY A 191 -13.69 5.08 11.39
N GLU A 192 -13.99 5.55 10.17
CA GLU A 192 -15.33 5.56 9.59
C GLU A 192 -15.58 4.39 8.62
N SER A 193 -14.56 3.58 8.33
CA SER A 193 -14.59 2.48 7.38
C SER A 193 -14.84 1.12 8.05
N PHE A 194 -14.92 0.05 7.25
CA PHE A 194 -14.98 -1.32 7.78
C PHE A 194 -13.68 -1.77 8.50
N LEU A 195 -12.62 -0.95 8.47
CA LEU A 195 -11.38 -1.19 9.22
C LEU A 195 -11.41 -0.60 10.64
N LYS A 196 -12.49 0.05 11.05
CA LYS A 196 -12.60 0.79 12.32
C LYS A 196 -12.33 -0.06 13.58
N ASP A 197 -12.65 -1.34 13.54
CA ASP A 197 -12.55 -2.25 14.69
C ASP A 197 -11.17 -2.94 14.82
N TYR A 198 -10.27 -2.74 13.84
CA TYR A 198 -8.91 -3.25 13.92
C TYR A 198 -8.03 -2.39 14.83
N ARG A 199 -7.02 -3.02 15.43
CA ARG A 199 -5.97 -2.28 16.13
C ARG A 199 -5.40 -1.20 15.21
N ARG A 200 -5.41 0.04 15.66
CA ARG A 200 -4.99 1.19 14.87
C ARG A 200 -4.00 2.06 15.63
N VAL A 201 -2.89 2.39 14.97
CA VAL A 201 -1.84 3.26 15.53
C VAL A 201 -1.45 4.27 14.44
N MET A 202 -1.79 5.54 14.63
CA MET A 202 -1.41 6.59 13.69
C MET A 202 0.07 6.92 13.86
N ILE A 203 0.85 6.79 12.77
CA ILE A 203 2.28 7.11 12.74
C ILE A 203 2.55 7.96 11.50
N HIS A 204 3.01 9.19 11.70
CA HIS A 204 3.42 10.04 10.57
C HIS A 204 4.63 9.48 9.84
N ASN A 205 4.70 9.74 8.53
CA ASN A 205 5.89 9.43 7.76
C ASN A 205 7.10 10.17 8.34
N GLY A 206 8.19 9.44 8.51
CA GLY A 206 9.47 10.00 8.93
C GLY A 206 10.13 10.83 7.83
N VAL A 207 10.99 11.75 8.22
CA VAL A 207 11.86 12.53 7.34
C VAL A 207 13.28 12.52 7.88
N ASP A 208 14.25 12.38 6.99
CA ASP A 208 15.66 12.50 7.34
C ASP A 208 16.02 13.96 7.66
N THR A 209 16.13 14.27 8.94
CA THR A 209 16.43 15.61 9.43
C THR A 209 17.89 16.04 9.21
N ALA A 210 18.80 15.11 8.96
CA ALA A 210 20.16 15.44 8.56
C ALA A 210 20.19 15.98 7.12
N ARG A 211 19.36 15.43 6.25
CA ARG A 211 19.20 15.87 4.86
C ARG A 211 18.29 17.09 4.73
N PHE A 212 17.14 17.10 5.42
CA PHE A 212 16.14 18.18 5.37
C PHE A 212 16.34 19.12 6.58
N ARG A 213 17.31 19.98 6.48
CA ARG A 213 17.65 20.98 7.50
C ARG A 213 17.63 22.38 6.94
N VAL A 214 17.42 23.38 7.79
CA VAL A 214 17.53 24.79 7.41
C VAL A 214 18.98 25.08 7.01
N ILE A 215 19.19 25.53 5.77
CA ILE A 215 20.49 25.90 5.23
C ILE A 215 20.47 27.41 4.96
N GLY A 216 21.21 28.19 5.74
CA GLY A 216 21.37 29.63 5.56
C GLY A 216 20.31 30.50 6.24
N PRO A 217 20.44 31.82 6.11
CA PRO A 217 19.55 32.77 6.76
C PRO A 217 18.15 32.77 6.14
N LYS A 218 17.14 33.04 6.95
CA LYS A 218 15.77 33.26 6.47
C LYS A 218 15.73 34.42 5.48
N THR A 219 15.04 34.22 4.36
CA THR A 219 14.82 35.33 3.42
C THR A 219 13.98 36.44 4.06
N LYS A 220 14.32 37.71 3.80
CA LYS A 220 13.54 38.85 4.29
C LYS A 220 12.19 39.01 3.58
N LYS A 221 12.03 38.40 2.42
CA LYS A 221 10.78 38.44 1.64
C LYS A 221 10.00 37.13 1.82
N PRO A 222 8.67 37.15 1.98
CA PRO A 222 7.87 35.94 2.02
C PRO A 222 8.00 35.17 0.70
N LEU A 223 8.26 33.89 0.80
CA LEU A 223 8.33 32.95 -0.32
C LEU A 223 7.27 31.87 -0.12
N VAL A 224 6.41 31.70 -1.12
CA VAL A 224 5.45 30.57 -1.16
C VAL A 224 6.03 29.50 -2.07
N LEU A 225 6.30 28.32 -1.51
CA LEU A 225 6.80 27.18 -2.24
C LEU A 225 5.70 26.11 -2.31
N GLY A 226 5.36 25.68 -3.53
CA GLY A 226 4.51 24.52 -3.77
C GLY A 226 5.35 23.36 -4.29
N VAL A 227 5.07 22.16 -3.79
CA VAL A 227 5.68 20.90 -4.27
C VAL A 227 4.57 19.88 -4.47
N ALA A 228 4.41 19.40 -5.70
CA ALA A 228 3.40 18.38 -6.04
C ALA A 228 3.88 17.49 -7.19
N ASN A 229 3.27 16.28 -7.30
CA ASN A 229 3.50 15.41 -8.44
C ASN A 229 2.73 15.87 -9.70
N PHE A 230 1.58 16.52 -9.50
CA PHE A 230 0.70 17.06 -10.52
C PHE A 230 0.32 18.49 -10.17
N TRP A 231 0.25 19.35 -11.17
CA TRP A 231 -0.11 20.77 -11.07
C TRP A 231 -1.33 21.09 -11.94
N ASP A 232 -2.09 20.07 -12.34
CA ASP A 232 -3.31 20.26 -13.12
C ASP A 232 -4.43 20.79 -12.21
N CYS A 233 -4.94 21.96 -12.59
CA CYS A 233 -6.07 22.63 -11.97
C CYS A 233 -7.38 22.20 -12.61
#